data_5b503786ba954cf0a3ad34c09e9e2392
#
_entry.id   5b503786ba954cf0a3ad34c09e9e2392
#
_cell.length_a   1.000
_cell.length_b   1.000
_cell.length_c   1.000
_cell.angle_alpha   90.00
_cell.angle_beta   90.00
_cell.angle_gamma   90.00
#
_symmetry.space_group_name_H-M   'P 1'
#
loop_
_entity.id
_entity.type
_entity.pdbx_description
1 polymer ?
#
loop_
_entity_poly.entity_id
_entity_poly.type
_entity_poly.pdbx_seq_one_letter_code
_entity_poly.pdbx_strand_id
1 'polypeptide(L)'
;MSDLANKKCVPCEGNIPAFNAEEIHKYLKKVDGWEVLEDKIDGFHLIKNFKFDNFLKSQEFVNKVGQIAEAEGHHPDLWFGWGYARIKIFTHAIKGLAESDFILAAKIDQISNA
;
A
#
# COMPACT_ATOMS: atom_id res chain seq x y z
N MET A 1 10.16 -3.99 14.41
CA MET A 1 10.31 -3.78 12.98
C MET A 1 9.69 -4.96 12.22
N SER A 2 8.97 -4.66 11.16
CA SER A 2 8.24 -5.69 10.43
C SER A 2 9.13 -6.36 9.38
N ASP A 3 8.99 -7.68 9.23
CA ASP A 3 9.66 -8.44 8.18
C ASP A 3 8.91 -8.40 6.85
N LEU A 4 7.75 -7.72 6.81
CA LEU A 4 6.91 -7.69 5.61
C LEU A 4 7.63 -7.13 4.38
N ALA A 5 8.47 -6.11 4.58
CA ALA A 5 9.17 -5.49 3.47
C ALA A 5 10.10 -6.45 2.73
N ASN A 6 10.51 -7.53 3.38
CA ASN A 6 11.39 -8.54 2.78
C ASN A 6 10.63 -9.64 2.05
N LYS A 7 9.32 -9.67 2.16
CA LYS A 7 8.49 -10.66 1.48
C LYS A 7 8.13 -10.17 0.08
N LYS A 8 7.75 -11.10 -0.78
CA LYS A 8 7.23 -10.77 -2.10
C LYS A 8 5.72 -10.84 -2.10
N CYS A 9 5.09 -9.96 -2.87
CA CYS A 9 3.66 -10.03 -3.09
C CYS A 9 3.33 -11.28 -3.90
N VAL A 10 2.28 -11.99 -3.49
CA VAL A 10 1.81 -13.16 -4.22
C VAL A 10 0.60 -12.72 -5.04
N PRO A 11 0.55 -13.06 -6.35
CA PRO A 11 -0.60 -12.70 -7.17
C PRO A 11 -1.88 -13.24 -6.53
N CYS A 12 -2.88 -12.37 -6.41
CA CYS A 12 -4.17 -12.75 -5.85
C CYS A 12 -5.16 -12.98 -6.98
N GLU A 13 -5.61 -14.21 -7.13
CA GLU A 13 -6.50 -14.63 -8.23
C GLU A 13 -7.95 -14.74 -7.79
N GLY A 14 -8.30 -14.19 -6.63
CA GLY A 14 -9.66 -14.25 -6.13
C GLY A 14 -9.99 -15.52 -5.38
N ASN A 15 -9.02 -16.42 -5.20
CA ASN A 15 -9.19 -17.68 -4.47
C ASN A 15 -8.93 -17.55 -2.99
N ILE A 16 -8.38 -16.43 -2.56
CA ILE A 16 -8.01 -16.19 -1.17
C ILE A 16 -9.07 -15.29 -0.56
N PRO A 17 -9.63 -15.64 0.61
CA PRO A 17 -10.59 -14.75 1.25
C PRO A 17 -9.91 -13.47 1.71
N ALA A 18 -10.62 -12.35 1.60
CA ALA A 18 -10.14 -11.09 2.13
C ALA A 18 -9.95 -11.20 3.65
N PHE A 19 -9.00 -10.44 4.19
CA PHE A 19 -8.79 -10.37 5.63
C PHE A 19 -10.05 -9.88 6.33
N ASN A 20 -10.35 -10.49 7.48
CA ASN A 20 -11.39 -9.97 8.38
C ASN A 20 -10.81 -8.83 9.24
N ALA A 21 -11.65 -8.22 10.07
CA ALA A 21 -11.25 -7.08 10.89
C ALA A 21 -10.09 -7.40 11.83
N GLU A 22 -10.06 -8.61 12.40
CA GLU A 22 -8.97 -9.02 13.30
C GLU A 22 -7.64 -9.12 12.57
N GLU A 23 -7.65 -9.72 11.39
CA GLU A 23 -6.44 -9.87 10.57
C GLU A 23 -5.93 -8.51 10.12
N ILE A 24 -6.83 -7.62 9.69
CA ILE A 24 -6.48 -6.25 9.31
C ILE A 24 -5.82 -5.54 10.48
N HIS A 25 -6.42 -5.62 11.66
CA HIS A 25 -5.88 -4.96 12.87
C HIS A 25 -4.50 -5.50 13.21
N LYS A 26 -4.32 -6.81 13.13
CA LYS A 26 -3.03 -7.45 13.39
C LYS A 26 -1.94 -6.96 12.43
N TYR A 27 -2.25 -6.94 11.14
CA TYR A 27 -1.28 -6.53 10.12
C TYR A 27 -1.03 -5.03 10.12
N LEU A 28 -2.02 -4.23 10.48
CA LEU A 28 -1.89 -2.78 10.53
C LEU A 28 -0.78 -2.34 11.50
N LYS A 29 -0.54 -3.12 12.55
CA LYS A 29 0.55 -2.85 13.49
C LYS A 29 1.94 -3.08 12.90
N LYS A 30 2.02 -3.76 11.76
CA LYS A 30 3.29 -4.09 11.10
C LYS A 30 3.73 -3.04 10.09
N VAL A 31 2.88 -2.05 9.84
CA VAL A 31 3.18 -0.94 8.93
C VAL A 31 2.99 0.37 9.68
N ASP A 32 3.55 1.45 9.14
CA ASP A 32 3.62 2.72 9.86
C ASP A 32 2.79 3.81 9.18
N GLY A 33 1.81 4.34 9.92
CA GLY A 33 1.07 5.51 9.47
C GLY A 33 0.00 5.24 8.43
N TRP A 34 -0.33 3.99 8.16
CA TRP A 34 -1.40 3.63 7.24
C TRP A 34 -2.74 3.59 7.95
N GLU A 35 -3.77 4.08 7.28
CA GLU A 35 -5.15 4.00 7.76
C GLU A 35 -5.91 2.99 6.93
N VAL A 36 -6.90 2.35 7.53
CA VAL A 36 -7.81 1.44 6.83
C VAL A 36 -9.15 2.15 6.68
N LEU A 37 -9.60 2.27 5.44
CA LEU A 37 -10.91 2.82 5.12
C LEU A 37 -11.71 1.79 4.35
N GLU A 38 -13.01 1.93 4.33
CA GLU A 38 -13.89 1.05 3.58
C GLU A 38 -14.79 1.88 2.67
N ASP A 39 -14.93 1.47 1.41
CA ASP A 39 -15.94 2.02 0.54
C ASP A 39 -16.78 0.89 -0.07
N LYS A 40 -17.89 1.26 -0.70
CA LYS A 40 -18.85 0.27 -1.20
C LYS A 40 -18.39 -0.42 -2.48
N ILE A 41 -17.43 0.17 -3.19
CA ILE A 41 -16.98 -0.32 -4.49
C ILE A 41 -15.79 -1.25 -4.33
N ASP A 42 -14.79 -0.80 -3.57
CA ASP A 42 -13.49 -1.48 -3.47
C ASP A 42 -13.28 -2.22 -2.15
N GLY A 43 -14.19 -2.06 -1.19
CA GLY A 43 -14.07 -2.69 0.13
C GLY A 43 -13.03 -2.00 1.00
N PHE A 44 -12.41 -2.76 1.90
CA PHE A 44 -11.34 -2.22 2.75
C PHE A 44 -10.10 -1.94 1.94
N HIS A 45 -9.45 -0.82 2.24
CA HIS A 45 -8.19 -0.44 1.59
C HIS A 45 -7.31 0.33 2.56
N LEU A 46 -6.01 0.33 2.25
CA LEU A 46 -5.02 1.11 3.01
C LEU A 46 -4.84 2.47 2.33
N ILE A 47 -4.74 3.52 3.14
CA ILE A 47 -4.50 4.88 2.67
C ILE A 47 -3.37 5.49 3.48
N LYS A 48 -2.45 6.17 2.80
CA LYS A 48 -1.43 6.98 3.48
C LYS A 48 -1.10 8.21 2.64
N ASN A 49 -0.94 9.33 3.33
CA ASN A 49 -0.52 10.59 2.71
C ASN A 49 0.93 10.88 3.12
N PHE A 50 1.71 11.33 2.15
CA PHE A 50 3.12 11.67 2.34
C PHE A 50 3.32 13.13 1.98
N LYS A 51 4.22 13.83 2.68
CA LYS A 51 4.51 15.24 2.43
C LYS A 51 5.94 15.40 1.94
N PHE A 52 6.12 16.34 1.02
CA PHE A 52 7.41 16.63 0.41
C PHE A 52 7.62 18.12 0.28
N ASP A 53 8.86 18.53 0.01
CA ASP A 53 9.24 19.92 -0.06
C ASP A 53 8.72 20.63 -1.31
N ASN A 54 8.48 19.88 -2.40
CA ASN A 54 8.08 20.46 -3.68
C ASN A 54 7.52 19.38 -4.60
N PHE A 55 7.17 19.78 -5.82
CA PHE A 55 6.59 18.87 -6.80
C PHE A 55 7.58 17.77 -7.24
N LEU A 56 8.83 18.17 -7.48
CA LEU A 56 9.84 17.22 -7.93
C LEU A 56 10.03 16.09 -6.92
N LYS A 57 10.08 16.42 -5.64
CA LYS A 57 10.22 15.40 -4.59
C LYS A 57 9.04 14.45 -4.53
N SER A 58 7.83 14.97 -4.69
CA SER A 58 6.63 14.13 -4.77
C SER A 58 6.70 13.19 -5.96
N GLN A 59 7.09 13.70 -7.10
CA GLN A 59 7.19 12.92 -8.34
C GLN A 59 8.25 11.82 -8.23
N GLU A 60 9.41 12.15 -7.69
CA GLU A 60 10.48 11.17 -7.48
C GLU A 60 10.00 10.01 -6.59
N PHE A 61 9.28 10.33 -5.53
CA PHE A 61 8.74 9.33 -4.63
C PHE A 61 7.73 8.43 -5.35
N VAL A 62 6.80 9.01 -6.09
CA VAL A 62 5.77 8.27 -6.82
C VAL A 62 6.41 7.37 -7.88
N ASN A 63 7.46 7.83 -8.54
CA ASN A 63 8.19 7.01 -9.51
C ASN A 63 8.81 5.78 -8.86
N LYS A 64 9.38 5.93 -7.66
CA LYS A 64 9.94 4.80 -6.91
C LYS A 64 8.86 3.82 -6.49
N VAL A 65 7.72 4.33 -6.02
CA VAL A 65 6.57 3.48 -5.67
C VAL A 65 6.11 2.69 -6.89
N GLY A 66 6.02 3.34 -8.04
CA GLY A 66 5.63 2.68 -9.28
C GLY A 66 6.57 1.55 -9.67
N GLN A 67 7.88 1.74 -9.49
CA GLN A 67 8.87 0.70 -9.78
C GLN A 67 8.67 -0.52 -8.86
N ILE A 68 8.42 -0.28 -7.59
CA ILE A 68 8.16 -1.37 -6.64
C ILE A 68 6.87 -2.10 -7.00
N ALA A 69 5.82 -1.35 -7.29
CA ALA A 69 4.52 -1.93 -7.64
C ALA A 69 4.63 -2.82 -8.88
N GLU A 70 5.38 -2.37 -9.88
CA GLU A 70 5.58 -3.12 -11.11
C GLU A 70 6.39 -4.39 -10.85
N ALA A 71 7.44 -4.29 -10.04
CA ALA A 71 8.27 -5.44 -9.69
C ALA A 71 7.49 -6.49 -8.89
N GLU A 72 6.55 -6.06 -8.04
CA GLU A 72 5.76 -6.96 -7.20
C GLU A 72 4.49 -7.43 -7.88
N GLY A 73 4.13 -6.86 -9.02
CA GLY A 73 2.87 -7.20 -9.69
C GLY A 73 1.63 -6.83 -8.90
N HIS A 74 1.73 -5.82 -8.05
CA HIS A 74 0.63 -5.37 -7.20
C HIS A 74 0.57 -3.84 -7.29
N HIS A 75 -0.51 -3.31 -7.86
CA HIS A 75 -0.57 -1.92 -8.32
C HIS A 75 -1.50 -1.07 -7.46
N PRO A 76 -0.96 -0.10 -6.70
CA PRO A 76 -1.77 0.82 -5.93
C PRO A 76 -2.33 1.94 -6.80
N ASP A 77 -3.31 2.67 -6.28
CA ASP A 77 -3.73 3.93 -6.87
C ASP A 77 -2.88 5.04 -6.28
N LEU A 78 -2.45 5.96 -7.13
CA LEU A 78 -1.54 7.02 -6.75
C LEU A 78 -2.08 8.38 -7.15
N TRP A 79 -2.04 9.31 -6.22
CA TRP A 79 -2.31 10.73 -6.47
C TRP A 79 -1.11 11.51 -5.98
N PHE A 80 -0.68 12.50 -6.72
CA PHE A 80 0.39 13.36 -6.22
C PHE A 80 0.29 14.76 -6.84
N GLY A 81 0.93 15.70 -6.18
CA GLY A 81 0.99 17.06 -6.63
C GLY A 81 2.13 17.78 -5.92
N TRP A 82 2.09 19.09 -5.91
CA TRP A 82 3.12 19.87 -5.26
C TRP A 82 3.11 19.57 -3.76
N GLY A 83 4.17 18.96 -3.28
CA GLY A 83 4.37 18.74 -1.85
C GLY A 83 3.63 17.58 -1.23
N TYR A 84 2.96 16.72 -2.02
CA TYR A 84 2.26 15.58 -1.44
C TYR A 84 2.19 14.39 -2.40
N ALA A 85 1.99 13.21 -1.81
CA ALA A 85 1.58 12.01 -2.52
C ALA A 85 0.57 11.26 -1.64
N ARG A 86 -0.44 10.67 -2.27
CA ARG A 86 -1.43 9.85 -1.59
C ARG A 86 -1.47 8.49 -2.25
N ILE A 87 -1.45 7.44 -1.44
CA ILE A 87 -1.39 6.08 -1.94
C ILE A 87 -2.54 5.26 -1.35
N LYS A 88 -3.25 4.56 -2.23
CA LYS A 88 -4.35 3.67 -1.86
C LYS A 88 -3.99 2.27 -2.31
N ILE A 89 -4.01 1.30 -1.38
CA ILE A 89 -3.65 -0.09 -1.67
C ILE A 89 -4.81 -1.01 -1.31
N PHE A 90 -5.19 -1.86 -2.25
CA PHE A 90 -6.14 -2.94 -1.99
C PHE A 90 -6.00 -3.99 -3.09
N THR A 91 -6.60 -5.16 -2.87
CA THR A 91 -6.56 -6.25 -3.85
C THR A 91 -7.90 -6.31 -4.58
N HIS A 92 -7.88 -5.93 -5.86
CA HIS A 92 -9.09 -5.83 -6.68
C HIS A 92 -9.86 -7.15 -6.76
N ALA A 93 -9.15 -8.26 -6.91
CA ALA A 93 -9.77 -9.57 -7.14
C ALA A 93 -10.64 -10.03 -5.97
N ILE A 94 -10.36 -9.57 -4.76
CA ILE A 94 -11.10 -9.96 -3.56
C ILE A 94 -11.86 -8.81 -2.92
N LYS A 95 -11.77 -7.62 -3.51
CA LYS A 95 -12.40 -6.38 -3.00
C LYS A 95 -12.12 -6.16 -1.52
N GLY A 96 -10.85 -6.20 -1.17
CA GLY A 96 -10.42 -6.07 0.21
C GLY A 96 -8.92 -6.20 0.35
N LEU A 97 -8.48 -6.56 1.56
CA LEU A 97 -7.08 -6.63 1.92
C LEU A 97 -6.62 -8.07 2.12
N ALA A 98 -5.37 -8.31 1.76
CA ALA A 98 -4.65 -9.56 2.01
C ALA A 98 -3.22 -9.20 2.41
N GLU A 99 -2.40 -10.21 2.70
CA GLU A 99 -1.02 -9.96 3.13
C GLU A 99 -0.24 -9.12 2.12
N SER A 100 -0.44 -9.34 0.82
CA SER A 100 0.27 -8.59 -0.23
C SER A 100 0.09 -7.08 -0.13
N ASP A 101 -1.07 -6.61 0.31
CA ASP A 101 -1.31 -5.18 0.48
C ASP A 101 -0.41 -4.60 1.56
N PHE A 102 -0.25 -5.31 2.65
CA PHE A 102 0.61 -4.89 3.77
C PHE A 102 2.09 -5.03 3.42
N ILE A 103 2.46 -6.03 2.60
CA ILE A 103 3.82 -6.16 2.09
C ILE A 103 4.18 -4.94 1.26
N LEU A 104 3.30 -4.54 0.35
CA LEU A 104 3.53 -3.36 -0.49
C LEU A 104 3.63 -2.10 0.37
N ALA A 105 2.75 -1.93 1.35
CA ALA A 105 2.79 -0.80 2.27
C ALA A 105 4.13 -0.74 3.01
N ALA A 106 4.62 -1.87 3.49
CA ALA A 106 5.91 -1.93 4.20
C ALA A 106 7.08 -1.54 3.29
N LYS A 107 7.06 -2.00 2.03
CA LYS A 107 8.10 -1.65 1.06
C LYS A 107 8.09 -0.15 0.74
N ILE A 108 6.91 0.43 0.63
CA ILE A 108 6.76 1.87 0.40
C ILE A 108 7.29 2.65 1.60
N ASP A 109 7.01 2.19 2.81
CA ASP A 109 7.51 2.83 4.03
C ASP A 109 9.05 2.85 4.07
N GLN A 110 9.69 1.80 3.58
CA GLN A 110 11.15 1.77 3.52
C GLN A 110 11.73 2.87 2.65
N ILE A 111 11.15 3.12 1.49
CA ILE A 111 11.68 4.17 0.60
C ILE A 111 11.36 5.57 1.09
N SER A 112 10.28 5.75 1.84
CA SER A 112 9.93 7.07 2.39
C SER A 112 10.84 7.46 3.55
N ASN A 113 11.46 6.49 4.20
CA ASN A 113 12.36 6.72 5.34
C ASN A 113 13.84 6.79 4.93
N ALA A 114 14.11 6.62 3.66
CA ALA A 114 15.49 6.60 3.16
C ALA A 114 16.02 8.00 2.85
#